data_30c6570c14199484ac1677731993dff6
#
_entry.id   30c6570c14199484ac1677731993dff6
#
_cell.length_a   1.000
_cell.length_b   1.000
_cell.length_c   1.000
_cell.angle_alpha   90.00
_cell.angle_beta   90.00
_cell.angle_gamma   90.00
#
_symmetry.space_group_name_H-M   'P 1'
#
loop_
_entity.id
_entity.type
_entity.pdbx_description
1 polymer ?
#
loop_
_entity_poly.entity_id
_entity_poly.type
_entity_poly.pdbx_seq_one_letter_code
_entity_poly.pdbx_strand_id
1 'polypeptide(L)'
;MINPKTMNTNLSLRRRLGLEIARKMTNTLVEQHPLKQLFWECTLRCNLHCRHCGSDCKKISGYADMPKEDFLRVLDNIALHTDPHHVFVVITGGEPLMREDLEECGKAIHDKGFPWGMVTNGLAMTPE
;
A
#
# COMPACT_ATOMS: atom_id res chain seq x y z
N MET A 1 -0.88 21.08 -20.09
CA MET A 1 -2.36 21.25 -20.06
C MET A 1 -2.93 20.68 -21.34
N ILE A 2 -3.63 19.53 -21.28
CA ILE A 2 -4.25 18.91 -22.46
C ILE A 2 -5.60 19.63 -22.66
N ASN A 3 -5.79 20.21 -23.85
CA ASN A 3 -7.00 20.94 -24.18
C ASN A 3 -8.19 19.96 -24.30
N PRO A 4 -9.26 20.09 -23.51
CA PRO A 4 -10.39 19.15 -23.51
C PRO A 4 -11.25 19.19 -24.79
N LYS A 5 -10.98 20.10 -25.75
CA LYS A 5 -11.77 20.26 -26.97
C LYS A 5 -11.35 19.39 -28.17
N THR A 6 -10.34 18.53 -28.03
CA THR A 6 -9.87 17.63 -29.11
C THR A 6 -10.24 16.16 -28.92
N MET A 7 -11.20 15.84 -28.05
CA MET A 7 -11.69 14.46 -27.92
C MET A 7 -12.54 14.09 -29.13
N ASN A 8 -12.00 13.16 -29.91
CA ASN A 8 -12.56 12.59 -31.14
C ASN A 8 -14.04 12.20 -30.96
N THR A 9 -14.95 12.88 -31.70
CA THR A 9 -16.40 12.77 -31.57
C THR A 9 -17.02 11.48 -32.11
N ASN A 10 -16.20 10.52 -32.60
CA ASN A 10 -16.64 9.29 -33.26
C ASN A 10 -16.81 8.05 -32.35
N LEU A 11 -17.02 8.24 -31.02
CA LEU A 11 -17.33 7.14 -30.15
C LEU A 11 -18.78 6.68 -30.33
N SER A 12 -18.99 5.35 -30.47
CA SER A 12 -20.35 4.78 -30.52
C SER A 12 -21.13 5.11 -29.24
N LEU A 13 -22.48 5.18 -29.35
CA LEU A 13 -23.35 5.51 -28.22
C LEU A 13 -23.09 4.61 -26.99
N ARG A 14 -22.84 3.30 -27.22
CA ARG A 14 -22.50 2.34 -26.15
C ARG A 14 -21.20 2.71 -25.41
N ARG A 15 -20.16 3.13 -26.15
CA ARG A 15 -18.90 3.57 -25.55
C ARG A 15 -19.05 4.87 -24.77
N ARG A 16 -19.84 5.84 -25.29
CA ARG A 16 -20.14 7.09 -24.57
C ARG A 16 -20.86 6.80 -23.26
N LEU A 17 -21.91 5.95 -23.27
CA LEU A 17 -22.64 5.57 -22.09
C LEU A 17 -21.74 4.85 -21.07
N GLY A 18 -20.91 3.91 -21.52
CA GLY A 18 -19.95 3.23 -20.66
C GLY A 18 -18.96 4.18 -19.99
N LEU A 19 -18.43 5.17 -20.73
CA LEU A 19 -17.53 6.18 -20.18
C LEU A 19 -18.23 7.10 -19.15
N GLU A 20 -19.48 7.48 -19.38
CA GLU A 20 -20.25 8.29 -18.42
C GLU A 20 -20.56 7.53 -17.15
N ILE A 21 -20.91 6.24 -17.26
CA ILE A 21 -21.12 5.37 -16.08
C ILE A 21 -19.80 5.24 -15.31
N ALA A 22 -18.70 4.91 -15.98
CA ALA A 22 -17.39 4.79 -15.34
C ALA A 22 -16.99 6.09 -14.65
N ARG A 23 -17.17 7.25 -15.30
CA ARG A 23 -16.89 8.56 -14.72
C ARG A 23 -17.72 8.85 -13.47
N LYS A 24 -19.04 8.51 -13.50
CA LYS A 24 -19.91 8.66 -12.32
C LYS A 24 -19.42 7.80 -11.18
N MET A 25 -19.09 6.52 -11.45
CA MET A 25 -18.56 5.60 -10.42
C MET A 25 -17.24 6.11 -9.84
N THR A 26 -16.32 6.57 -10.69
CA THR A 26 -15.04 7.13 -10.24
C THR A 26 -15.25 8.39 -9.38
N ASN A 27 -16.13 9.29 -9.78
CA ASN A 27 -16.42 10.49 -9.00
C ASN A 27 -17.01 10.15 -7.62
N THR A 28 -17.92 9.18 -7.54
CA THR A 28 -18.48 8.72 -6.27
C THR A 28 -17.39 8.13 -5.36
N LEU A 29 -16.46 7.33 -5.91
CA LEU A 29 -15.33 6.80 -5.15
C LEU A 29 -14.38 7.90 -4.66
N VAL A 30 -14.12 8.91 -5.51
CA VAL A 30 -13.30 10.08 -5.13
C VAL A 30 -13.98 10.89 -4.02
N GLU A 31 -15.30 11.08 -4.07
CA GLU A 31 -16.06 11.79 -3.03
C GLU A 31 -16.10 11.04 -1.70
N GLN A 32 -16.19 9.71 -1.73
CA GLN A 32 -16.24 8.88 -0.53
C GLN A 32 -14.87 8.66 0.12
N HIS A 33 -13.78 8.79 -0.65
CA HIS A 33 -12.40 8.53 -0.20
C HIS A 33 -12.24 7.26 0.66
N PRO A 34 -12.78 6.09 0.26
CA PRO A 34 -12.68 4.91 1.09
C PRO A 34 -11.22 4.47 1.23
N LEU A 35 -10.78 4.17 2.46
CA LEU A 35 -9.47 3.58 2.69
C LEU A 35 -9.45 2.17 2.07
N LYS A 36 -8.54 1.93 1.12
CA LYS A 36 -8.39 0.65 0.43
C LYS A 36 -7.02 0.03 0.65
N GLN A 37 -6.01 0.86 0.83
CA GLN A 37 -4.63 0.43 1.01
C GLN A 37 -3.96 1.26 2.10
N LEU A 38 -3.18 0.59 2.93
CA LEU A 38 -2.34 1.18 3.96
C LEU A 38 -0.91 0.72 3.74
N PHE A 39 0.00 1.64 3.52
CA PHE A 39 1.43 1.34 3.41
C PHE A 39 2.10 1.51 4.76
N TRP A 40 2.82 0.49 5.19
CA TRP A 40 3.66 0.53 6.38
C TRP A 40 5.13 0.42 6.00
N GLU A 41 5.85 1.52 6.06
CA GLU A 41 7.32 1.50 5.98
C GLU A 41 7.87 1.00 7.32
N CYS A 42 7.95 -0.33 7.45
CA CYS A 42 8.23 -1.01 8.73
C CYS A 42 9.68 -0.89 9.19
N THR A 43 10.60 -0.54 8.27
CA THR A 43 12.02 -0.30 8.55
C THR A 43 12.64 0.60 7.48
N LEU A 44 13.63 1.39 7.86
CA LEU A 44 14.48 2.14 6.93
C LEU A 44 15.81 1.44 6.64
N ARG A 45 16.01 0.23 7.16
CA ARG A 45 17.19 -0.60 6.85
C ARG A 45 16.98 -1.34 5.53
N CYS A 46 18.04 -1.43 4.73
CA CYS A 46 18.04 -2.18 3.46
C CYS A 46 19.41 -2.83 3.24
N ASN A 47 19.40 -4.07 2.75
CA ASN A 47 20.60 -4.83 2.40
C ASN A 47 21.08 -4.58 0.96
N LEU A 48 20.37 -3.77 0.19
CA LEU A 48 20.74 -3.31 -1.15
C LEU A 48 20.87 -1.79 -1.21
N HIS A 49 21.59 -1.31 -2.23
CA HIS A 49 21.73 0.11 -2.55
C HIS A 49 21.37 0.32 -4.03
N CYS A 50 20.07 0.34 -4.31
CA CYS A 50 19.56 0.45 -5.67
C CYS A 50 19.75 1.87 -6.23
N ARG A 51 20.26 1.97 -7.47
CA ARG A 51 20.52 3.27 -8.12
C ARG A 51 19.30 4.15 -8.32
N HIS A 52 18.11 3.55 -8.36
CA HIS A 52 16.83 4.24 -8.59
C HIS A 52 15.90 4.18 -7.36
N CYS A 53 16.49 3.93 -6.17
CA CYS A 53 15.70 3.92 -4.94
C CYS A 53 15.24 5.35 -4.61
N GLY A 54 13.92 5.53 -4.44
CA GLY A 54 13.34 6.80 -4.03
C GLY A 54 13.48 7.07 -2.52
N SER A 55 13.78 6.01 -1.74
CA SER A 55 14.00 6.09 -0.29
C SER A 55 15.50 6.04 0.02
N ASP A 56 15.99 6.92 0.88
CA ASP A 56 17.41 6.92 1.31
C ASP A 56 17.66 5.83 2.38
N CYS A 57 17.27 4.59 2.06
CA CYS A 57 17.43 3.44 2.95
C CYS A 57 18.85 2.92 2.90
N LYS A 58 19.43 2.62 4.07
CA LYS A 58 20.81 2.17 4.26
C LYS A 58 20.83 0.89 5.08
N LYS A 59 21.98 0.19 5.06
CA LYS A 59 22.18 -1.01 5.88
C LYS A 59 22.00 -0.74 7.38
N ILE A 60 22.37 0.46 7.82
CA ILE A 60 22.16 0.94 9.18
C ILE A 60 21.33 2.21 9.08
N SER A 61 20.15 2.20 9.68
CA SER A 61 19.31 3.38 9.82
C SER A 61 19.74 4.20 11.04
N GLY A 62 19.69 5.52 10.92
CA GLY A 62 19.80 6.43 12.08
C GLY A 62 18.57 6.47 12.96
N TYR A 63 17.50 5.79 12.56
CA TYR A 63 16.21 5.76 13.25
C TYR A 63 15.85 4.32 13.63
N ALA A 64 15.24 4.16 14.80
CA ALA A 64 14.69 2.88 15.22
C ALA A 64 13.45 2.52 14.37
N ASP A 65 13.24 1.22 14.17
CA ASP A 65 12.00 0.75 13.56
C ASP A 65 10.81 1.07 14.49
N MET A 66 9.66 1.37 13.90
CA MET A 66 8.42 1.54 14.67
C MET A 66 8.11 0.23 15.43
N PRO A 67 7.87 0.26 16.74
CA PRO A 67 7.42 -0.92 17.47
C PRO A 67 6.16 -1.53 16.86
N LYS A 68 6.08 -2.85 16.80
CA LYS A 68 4.92 -3.58 16.27
C LYS A 68 3.62 -3.11 16.93
N GLU A 69 3.64 -2.94 18.24
CA GLU A 69 2.49 -2.52 19.04
C GLU A 69 1.93 -1.16 18.62
N ASP A 70 2.79 -0.23 18.20
CA ASP A 70 2.39 1.09 17.74
C ASP A 70 1.64 0.99 16.41
N PHE A 71 2.15 0.16 15.48
CA PHE A 71 1.44 -0.09 14.23
C PHE A 71 0.11 -0.82 14.44
N LEU A 72 0.08 -1.82 15.34
CA LEU A 72 -1.16 -2.53 15.66
C LEU A 72 -2.23 -1.60 16.25
N ARG A 73 -1.85 -0.58 17.04
CA ARG A 73 -2.79 0.45 17.50
C ARG A 73 -3.37 1.29 16.35
N VAL A 74 -2.57 1.55 15.30
CA VAL A 74 -3.09 2.21 14.10
C VAL A 74 -4.16 1.34 13.43
N LEU A 75 -3.92 0.02 13.30
CA LEU A 75 -4.89 -0.91 12.73
C LEU A 75 -6.17 -1.00 13.58
N ASP A 76 -6.05 -1.02 14.91
CA ASP A 76 -7.21 -0.99 15.81
C ASP A 76 -8.07 0.27 15.59
N ASN A 77 -7.42 1.43 15.43
CA ASN A 77 -8.13 2.66 15.14
C ASN A 77 -8.84 2.61 13.76
N ILE A 78 -8.19 2.06 12.74
CA ILE A 78 -8.80 1.89 11.42
C ILE A 78 -10.03 0.99 11.49
N ALA A 79 -9.94 -0.12 12.25
CA ALA A 79 -11.03 -1.08 12.41
C ALA A 79 -12.28 -0.48 13.08
N LEU A 80 -12.16 0.64 13.81
CA LEU A 80 -13.32 1.36 14.34
C LEU A 80 -14.15 2.08 13.27
N HIS A 81 -13.55 2.35 12.09
CA HIS A 81 -14.13 3.20 11.06
C HIS A 81 -14.39 2.49 9.74
N THR A 82 -13.79 1.32 9.54
CA THR A 82 -13.93 0.55 8.30
C THR A 82 -13.76 -0.95 8.58
N ASP A 83 -14.31 -1.79 7.70
CA ASP A 83 -14.11 -3.24 7.75
C ASP A 83 -12.66 -3.56 7.39
N PRO A 84 -11.89 -4.22 8.31
CA PRO A 84 -10.50 -4.62 8.07
C PRO A 84 -10.29 -5.40 6.77
N HIS A 85 -11.23 -6.29 6.41
CA HIS A 85 -11.14 -7.13 5.21
C HIS A 85 -11.11 -6.31 3.90
N HIS A 86 -11.52 -5.05 3.92
CA HIS A 86 -11.52 -4.16 2.77
C HIS A 86 -10.28 -3.26 2.67
N VAL A 87 -9.37 -3.34 3.65
CA VAL A 87 -8.14 -2.54 3.69
C VAL A 87 -6.93 -3.44 3.55
N PHE A 88 -6.23 -3.35 2.43
CA PHE A 88 -5.03 -4.14 2.17
C PHE A 88 -3.80 -3.44 2.78
N VAL A 89 -3.10 -4.13 3.68
CA VAL A 89 -1.86 -3.62 4.29
C VAL A 89 -0.67 -4.03 3.43
N VAL A 90 0.11 -3.05 2.97
CA VAL A 90 1.36 -3.26 2.22
C VAL A 90 2.53 -2.99 3.17
N ILE A 91 3.23 -4.05 3.56
CA ILE A 91 4.48 -3.91 4.32
C ILE A 91 5.59 -3.55 3.34
N THR A 92 6.25 -2.45 3.60
CA THR A 92 7.33 -1.91 2.76
C THR A 92 8.39 -1.25 3.64
N GLY A 93 9.25 -0.46 3.05
CA GLY A 93 10.31 0.28 3.74
C GLY A 93 11.60 0.22 2.94
N GLY A 94 12.74 0.06 3.58
CA GLY A 94 13.98 -0.33 2.93
C GLY A 94 13.84 -1.76 2.41
N GLU A 95 14.09 -2.73 3.27
CA GLU A 95 13.83 -4.15 3.01
C GLU A 95 13.13 -4.77 4.23
N PRO A 96 11.86 -5.15 4.14
CA PRO A 96 11.11 -5.70 5.26
C PRO A 96 11.77 -6.92 5.92
N LEU A 97 12.43 -7.79 5.14
CA LEU A 97 13.14 -8.97 5.63
C LEU A 97 14.38 -8.65 6.51
N MET A 98 14.77 -7.37 6.64
CA MET A 98 15.76 -6.91 7.61
C MET A 98 15.18 -6.73 9.03
N ARG A 99 13.86 -6.87 9.17
CA ARG A 99 13.15 -6.74 10.44
C ARG A 99 13.04 -8.11 11.09
N GLU A 100 13.51 -8.24 12.33
CA GLU A 100 13.60 -9.53 13.04
C GLU A 100 12.22 -10.08 13.45
N ASP A 101 11.26 -9.20 13.76
CA ASP A 101 9.90 -9.53 14.17
C ASP A 101 8.87 -9.49 13.03
N LEU A 102 9.33 -9.55 11.76
CA LEU A 102 8.44 -9.41 10.59
C LEU A 102 7.35 -10.49 10.54
N GLU A 103 7.70 -11.73 10.84
CA GLU A 103 6.74 -12.85 10.85
C GLU A 103 5.63 -12.60 11.88
N GLU A 104 6.00 -12.18 13.09
CA GLU A 104 5.04 -11.84 14.13
C GLU A 104 4.16 -10.65 13.72
N CYS A 105 4.73 -9.66 13.02
CA CYS A 105 4.00 -8.54 12.50
C CYS A 105 2.94 -9.00 11.48
N GLY A 106 3.33 -9.83 10.51
CA GLY A 106 2.42 -10.37 9.49
C GLY A 106 1.29 -11.18 10.09
N LYS A 107 1.61 -12.05 11.06
CA LYS A 107 0.61 -12.83 11.79
C LYS A 107 -0.37 -11.93 12.56
N ALA A 108 0.13 -10.95 13.29
CA ALA A 108 -0.72 -10.04 14.06
C ALA A 108 -1.63 -9.18 13.19
N ILE A 109 -1.17 -8.76 12.00
CA ILE A 109 -1.98 -8.05 11.00
C ILE A 109 -3.11 -8.95 10.51
N HIS A 110 -2.77 -10.21 10.16
CA HIS A 110 -3.74 -11.22 9.72
C HIS A 110 -4.79 -11.51 10.81
N ASP A 111 -4.35 -11.71 12.05
CA ASP A 111 -5.24 -12.01 13.18
C ASP A 111 -6.23 -10.86 13.47
N LYS A 112 -5.90 -9.64 13.07
CA LYS A 112 -6.82 -8.47 13.10
C LYS A 112 -7.76 -8.40 11.89
N GLY A 113 -7.70 -9.36 10.96
CA GLY A 113 -8.59 -9.44 9.79
C GLY A 113 -8.13 -8.60 8.58
N PHE A 114 -6.95 -8.01 8.62
CA PHE A 114 -6.42 -7.25 7.47
C PHE A 114 -5.71 -8.19 6.48
N PRO A 115 -6.13 -8.22 5.20
CA PRO A 115 -5.32 -8.82 4.16
C PRO A 115 -4.03 -8.02 3.99
N TRP A 116 -2.90 -8.71 3.81
CA TRP A 116 -1.61 -8.04 3.71
C TRP A 116 -0.68 -8.70 2.69
N GLY A 117 0.31 -7.96 2.29
CA GLY A 117 1.43 -8.43 1.49
C GLY A 117 2.64 -7.55 1.72
N MET A 118 3.78 -7.92 1.15
CA MET A 118 5.00 -7.12 1.29
C MET A 118 5.66 -6.86 -0.06
N VAL A 119 6.40 -5.76 -0.10
CA VAL A 119 7.32 -5.42 -1.18
C VAL A 119 8.73 -5.70 -0.69
N THR A 120 9.39 -6.69 -1.30
CA THR A 120 10.74 -7.13 -0.93
C THR A 120 11.65 -7.20 -2.15
N ASN A 121 12.95 -6.99 -1.96
CA ASN A 121 13.94 -7.25 -2.99
C ASN A 121 14.28 -8.74 -3.15
N GLY A 122 13.77 -9.59 -2.28
CA GLY A 122 13.90 -11.04 -2.33
C GLY A 122 15.28 -11.61 -1.96
N LEU A 123 16.30 -10.77 -1.69
CA LEU A 123 17.67 -11.25 -1.45
C LEU A 123 17.78 -12.16 -0.23
N ALA A 124 16.96 -11.94 0.79
CA ALA A 124 16.95 -12.74 2.02
C ALA A 124 15.89 -13.85 2.01
N MET A 125 15.18 -14.06 0.90
CA MET A 125 14.24 -15.18 0.76
C MET A 125 15.03 -16.46 0.50
N THR A 126 14.82 -17.47 1.35
CA THR A 126 15.36 -18.82 1.15
C THR A 126 14.25 -19.69 0.56
N PRO A 127 14.51 -20.52 -0.48
CA PRO A 127 13.55 -21.53 -0.86
C PRO A 127 13.44 -22.54 0.29
N GLU A 128 12.23 -22.84 0.73
CA GLU A 128 11.94 -24.00 1.58
C GLU A 128 12.01 -25.30 0.78
#